data_c1ff2010667a90ada0a60d9c9a6e8492
#
_entry.id   c1ff2010667a90ada0a60d9c9a6e8492
#
_cell.length_a   1.000
_cell.length_b   1.000
_cell.length_c   1.000
_cell.angle_alpha   90.00
_cell.angle_beta   90.00
_cell.angle_gamma   90.00
#
_symmetry.space_group_name_H-M   'P 1'
#
loop_
_entity.id
_entity.type
_entity.pdbx_description
1 polymer ?
#
loop_
_entity_poly.entity_id
_entity_poly.type
_entity_poly.pdbx_seq_one_letter_code
_entity_poly.pdbx_strand_id
1 'polypeptide(L)'
;MALIDDARSVLHLDGVTDEGTVTRLNMLIDHGQAYLTGLCGAKLDYESDREAHALLMAYVRYAYNDAVEMFLSNFHDDIFRKQLNVAIALREEEANADQ
;
A
#
# COMPACT_ATOMS: atom_id res chain seq x y z
N MET A 1 3.71 0.17 14.37
CA MET A 1 3.50 1.59 14.10
C MET A 1 2.23 1.80 13.32
N ALA A 2 1.49 2.88 13.60
CA ALA A 2 0.27 3.17 12.86
C ALA A 2 0.60 3.68 11.46
N LEU A 3 -0.19 3.26 10.46
CA LEU A 3 0.02 3.68 9.08
C LEU A 3 -0.09 5.19 8.91
N ILE A 4 -0.96 5.84 9.69
CA ILE A 4 -1.13 7.30 9.62
C ILE A 4 0.16 8.04 10.01
N ASP A 5 0.90 7.54 10.98
CA ASP A 5 2.16 8.17 11.39
C ASP A 5 3.21 8.04 10.30
N ASP A 6 3.29 6.90 9.66
CA ASP A 6 4.21 6.68 8.55
C ASP A 6 3.84 7.55 7.35
N ALA A 7 2.56 7.70 7.07
CA ALA A 7 2.09 8.56 5.98
C ALA A 7 2.47 10.03 6.24
N ARG A 8 2.32 10.50 7.47
CA ARG A 8 2.76 11.86 7.82
C ARG A 8 4.25 12.03 7.59
N SER A 9 5.02 11.02 7.97
CA SER A 9 6.48 11.07 7.85
C SER A 9 6.93 11.16 6.40
N VAL A 10 6.38 10.33 5.50
CA VAL A 10 6.78 10.35 4.09
C VAL A 10 6.37 11.64 3.39
N LEU A 11 5.34 12.32 3.90
CA LEU A 11 4.87 13.59 3.34
C LEU A 11 5.46 14.81 4.05
N HIS A 12 6.37 14.59 5.01
CA HIS A 12 6.96 15.67 5.82
C HIS A 12 5.91 16.47 6.59
N LEU A 13 4.89 15.78 7.07
CA LEU A 13 3.79 16.37 7.85
C LEU A 13 3.86 15.97 9.32
N ASP A 14 5.06 15.66 9.80
CA ASP A 14 5.27 15.30 11.22
C ASP A 14 4.76 16.43 12.11
N GLY A 15 4.00 16.06 13.13
CA GLY A 15 3.45 17.02 14.07
C GLY A 15 2.18 17.72 13.58
N VAL A 16 1.77 17.51 12.34
CA VAL A 16 0.51 18.07 11.84
C VAL A 16 -0.65 17.24 12.40
N THR A 17 -1.50 17.88 13.21
CA THR A 17 -2.63 17.24 13.87
C THR A 17 -3.96 17.82 13.43
N ASP A 18 -3.95 18.65 12.40
CA ASP A 18 -5.14 19.25 11.82
C ASP A 18 -6.13 18.16 11.40
N GLU A 19 -7.37 18.27 11.86
CA GLU A 19 -8.41 17.26 11.63
C GLU A 19 -8.66 16.99 10.14
N GLY A 20 -8.68 18.04 9.35
CA GLY A 20 -8.88 17.90 7.91
C GLY A 20 -7.76 17.14 7.22
N THR A 21 -6.51 17.43 7.60
CA THR A 21 -5.35 16.74 7.07
C THR A 21 -5.35 15.27 7.47
N VAL A 22 -5.63 14.99 8.76
CA VAL A 22 -5.66 13.62 9.27
C VAL A 22 -6.76 12.82 8.56
N THR A 23 -7.92 13.40 8.37
CA THR A 23 -9.03 12.75 7.65
C THR A 23 -8.64 12.42 6.22
N ARG A 24 -8.01 13.38 5.53
CA ARG A 24 -7.56 13.17 4.14
C ARG A 24 -6.53 12.04 4.07
N LEU A 25 -5.55 12.01 4.98
CA LEU A 25 -4.53 10.97 5.00
C LEU A 25 -5.15 9.59 5.23
N ASN A 26 -6.10 9.49 6.16
CA ASN A 26 -6.79 8.22 6.40
C ASN A 26 -7.55 7.76 5.17
N MET A 27 -8.19 8.65 4.44
CA MET A 27 -8.87 8.32 3.19
C MET A 27 -7.88 7.80 2.15
N LEU A 28 -6.73 8.45 2.01
CA LEU A 28 -5.71 8.02 1.05
C LEU A 28 -5.13 6.65 1.41
N ILE A 29 -4.93 6.39 2.69
CA ILE A 29 -4.47 5.08 3.16
C ILE A 29 -5.50 4.00 2.81
N ASP A 30 -6.78 4.25 3.09
CA ASP A 30 -7.83 3.29 2.80
C ASP A 30 -7.94 3.02 1.30
N HIS A 31 -7.91 4.07 0.48
CA HIS A 31 -7.95 3.95 -0.97
C HIS A 31 -6.73 3.17 -1.49
N GLY A 32 -5.56 3.45 -0.93
CA GLY A 32 -4.33 2.77 -1.32
C GLY A 32 -4.36 1.29 -1.00
N GLN A 33 -4.86 0.93 0.18
CA GLN A 33 -5.00 -0.48 0.55
C GLN A 33 -5.95 -1.21 -0.39
N ALA A 34 -7.10 -0.61 -0.68
CA ALA A 34 -8.07 -1.21 -1.60
C ALA A 34 -7.48 -1.34 -3.01
N TYR A 35 -6.78 -0.31 -3.47
CA TYR A 35 -6.17 -0.30 -4.80
C TYR A 35 -5.13 -1.40 -4.95
N LEU A 36 -4.20 -1.50 -3.99
CA LEU A 36 -3.12 -2.50 -4.03
C LEU A 36 -3.65 -3.91 -3.83
N THR A 37 -4.62 -4.09 -2.94
CA THR A 37 -5.29 -5.37 -2.75
C THR A 37 -5.94 -5.85 -4.05
N GLY A 38 -6.60 -4.92 -4.76
CA GLY A 38 -7.21 -5.24 -6.05
C GLY A 38 -6.18 -5.64 -7.10
N LEU A 39 -5.05 -4.94 -7.15
CA LEU A 39 -3.99 -5.26 -8.10
C LEU A 39 -3.33 -6.61 -7.81
N CYS A 40 -3.11 -6.94 -6.55
CA CYS A 40 -2.42 -8.17 -6.16
C CYS A 40 -3.35 -9.38 -6.03
N GLY A 41 -4.66 -9.15 -6.02
CA GLY A 41 -5.63 -10.22 -5.92
C GLY A 41 -5.74 -10.89 -4.55
N ALA A 42 -5.18 -10.27 -3.52
CA ALA A 42 -5.22 -10.79 -2.16
C ALA A 42 -5.02 -9.67 -1.16
N LYS A 43 -5.58 -9.85 0.04
CA LYS A 43 -5.39 -8.90 1.13
C LYS A 43 -3.95 -8.97 1.62
N LEU A 44 -3.32 -7.81 1.78
CA LEU A 44 -1.93 -7.70 2.20
C LEU A 44 -1.88 -7.13 3.63
N ASP A 45 -0.81 -7.49 4.36
CA ASP A 45 -0.56 -6.93 5.68
C ASP A 45 0.38 -5.73 5.53
N TYR A 46 -0.21 -4.55 5.45
CA TYR A 46 0.53 -3.32 5.16
C TYR A 46 1.38 -2.83 6.33
N GLU A 47 1.22 -3.41 7.51
CA GLU A 47 2.01 -3.04 8.67
C GLU A 47 3.26 -3.90 8.83
N SER A 48 3.17 -5.20 8.56
CA SER A 48 4.28 -6.13 8.76
C SER A 48 5.02 -6.53 7.48
N ASP A 49 4.36 -6.47 6.32
CA ASP A 49 4.97 -6.79 5.03
C ASP A 49 5.67 -5.54 4.48
N ARG A 50 6.99 -5.56 4.46
CA ARG A 50 7.80 -4.41 4.03
C ARG A 50 7.49 -3.95 2.62
N GLU A 51 7.32 -4.89 1.68
CA GLU A 51 7.03 -4.55 0.29
C GLU A 51 5.66 -3.90 0.17
N ALA A 52 4.65 -4.48 0.83
CA ALA A 52 3.30 -3.93 0.83
C ALA A 52 3.28 -2.54 1.47
N HIS A 53 3.98 -2.38 2.59
CA HIS A 53 4.07 -1.10 3.29
C HIS A 53 4.72 -0.04 2.39
N ALA A 54 5.83 -0.37 1.73
CA ALA A 54 6.53 0.56 0.86
C ALA A 54 5.66 1.00 -0.31
N LEU A 55 4.93 0.05 -0.91
CA LEU A 55 4.02 0.38 -2.01
C LEU A 55 2.87 1.27 -1.55
N LEU A 56 2.32 1.00 -0.35
CA LEU A 56 1.25 1.83 0.19
C LEU A 56 1.72 3.25 0.46
N MET A 57 2.90 3.41 1.07
CA MET A 57 3.44 4.74 1.34
C MET A 57 3.74 5.51 0.04
N ALA A 58 4.24 4.81 -0.97
CA ALA A 58 4.45 5.42 -2.29
C ALA A 58 3.11 5.86 -2.91
N TYR A 59 2.08 5.01 -2.82
CA TYR A 59 0.75 5.36 -3.31
C TYR A 59 0.23 6.64 -2.62
N VAL A 60 0.32 6.68 -1.29
CA VAL A 60 -0.16 7.83 -0.51
C VAL A 60 0.56 9.11 -0.96
N ARG A 61 1.88 9.04 -1.15
CA ARG A 61 2.67 10.19 -1.58
C ARG A 61 2.23 10.70 -2.95
N TYR A 62 2.04 9.79 -3.90
CA TYR A 62 1.61 10.17 -5.24
C TYR A 62 0.16 10.69 -5.24
N ALA A 63 -0.73 10.03 -4.52
CA ALA A 63 -2.13 10.42 -4.44
C ALA A 63 -2.31 11.79 -3.75
N TYR A 64 -1.52 12.04 -2.71
CA TYR A 64 -1.54 13.33 -2.02
C TYR A 64 -1.19 14.48 -2.97
N ASN A 65 -0.35 14.20 -3.96
CA ASN A 65 0.08 15.17 -4.96
C ASN A 65 -0.69 15.05 -6.29
N ASP A 66 -1.81 14.35 -6.29
CA ASP A 66 -2.69 14.17 -7.46
C ASP A 66 -1.96 13.55 -8.66
N ALA A 67 -1.08 12.58 -8.39
CA ALA A 67 -0.24 11.95 -9.42
C ALA A 67 -0.32 10.42 -9.41
N VAL A 68 -1.50 9.87 -9.13
CA VAL A 68 -1.70 8.41 -9.03
C VAL A 68 -1.31 7.69 -10.32
N GLU A 69 -1.56 8.31 -11.47
CA GLU A 69 -1.22 7.72 -12.77
C GLU A 69 0.29 7.50 -12.91
N MET A 70 1.09 8.34 -12.27
CA MET A 70 2.54 8.19 -12.28
C MET A 70 3.02 7.09 -11.34
N PHE A 71 2.23 6.78 -10.30
CA PHE A 71 2.54 5.69 -9.39
C PHE A 71 2.63 4.36 -10.13
N LEU A 72 1.61 4.03 -10.93
CA LEU A 72 1.61 2.78 -11.69
C LEU A 72 2.81 2.69 -12.63
N SER A 73 3.12 3.77 -13.33
CA SER A 73 4.22 3.81 -14.27
C SER A 73 5.56 3.58 -13.57
N ASN A 74 5.78 4.31 -12.46
CA ASN A 74 7.07 4.30 -11.77
C ASN A 74 7.29 3.04 -10.93
N PHE A 75 6.22 2.39 -10.49
CA PHE A 75 6.31 1.21 -9.62
C PHE A 75 5.82 -0.07 -10.29
N HIS A 76 5.73 -0.06 -11.63
CA HIS A 76 5.24 -1.21 -12.40
C HIS A 76 5.98 -2.50 -12.05
N ASP A 77 7.31 -2.47 -12.01
CA ASP A 77 8.11 -3.66 -11.75
C ASP A 77 7.94 -4.16 -10.31
N ASP A 78 7.86 -3.22 -9.36
CA ASP A 78 7.65 -3.58 -7.96
C ASP A 78 6.29 -4.22 -7.75
N ILE A 79 5.26 -3.67 -8.39
CA ILE A 79 3.90 -4.20 -8.33
C ILE A 79 3.86 -5.59 -8.96
N PHE A 80 4.47 -5.75 -10.13
CA PHE A 80 4.51 -7.05 -10.83
C PHE A 80 5.18 -8.12 -9.98
N ARG A 81 6.31 -7.78 -9.35
CA ARG A 81 7.00 -8.71 -8.46
C ARG A 81 6.13 -9.10 -7.28
N LYS A 82 5.41 -8.13 -6.68
CA LYS A 82 4.51 -8.41 -5.57
C LYS A 82 3.36 -9.31 -6.01
N GLN A 83 2.80 -9.08 -7.20
CA GLN A 83 1.76 -9.94 -7.76
C GLN A 83 2.24 -11.39 -7.89
N LEU A 84 3.47 -11.59 -8.36
CA LEU A 84 4.05 -12.92 -8.48
C LEU A 84 4.23 -13.58 -7.12
N ASN A 85 4.73 -12.86 -6.15
CA ASN A 85 4.94 -13.39 -4.80
C ASN A 85 3.62 -13.79 -4.14
N VAL A 86 2.58 -12.99 -4.32
CA VAL A 86 1.25 -13.31 -3.81
C VAL A 86 0.69 -14.56 -4.49
N ALA A 87 0.83 -14.68 -5.79
CA ALA A 87 0.35 -15.83 -6.55
C ALA A 87 1.06 -17.11 -6.11
N ILE A 88 2.36 -17.05 -5.87
CA ILE A 88 3.13 -18.20 -5.39
C ILE A 88 2.67 -18.61 -3.99
N ALA A 89 2.49 -17.64 -3.09
CA ALA A 89 2.04 -17.92 -1.72
C ALA A 89 0.66 -18.57 -1.70
N LEU A 90 -0.27 -18.08 -2.53
CA LEU A 90 -1.61 -18.65 -2.63
C LEU A 90 -1.57 -20.08 -3.17
N ARG A 91 -0.71 -20.35 -4.14
CA ARG A 91 -0.55 -21.70 -4.69
C ARG A 91 0.00 -22.67 -3.63
N GLU A 92 0.94 -22.21 -2.81
CA GLU A 92 1.49 -23.01 -1.73
C GLU A 92 0.43 -23.33 -0.67
N GLU A 93 -0.43 -22.37 -0.35
CA GLU A 93 -1.55 -22.58 0.57
C GLU A 93 -2.52 -23.63 0.03
N GLU A 94 -2.85 -23.58 -1.25
CA GLU A 94 -3.73 -24.55 -1.89
C GLU A 94 -3.11 -25.96 -1.85
N ALA A 95 -1.82 -26.06 -2.12
CA ALA A 95 -1.11 -27.35 -2.07
C ALA A 95 -1.12 -27.92 -0.66
N ASN A 96 -0.94 -27.09 0.36
CA ASN A 96 -0.97 -27.51 1.75
C ASN A 96 -2.38 -27.91 2.20
N ALA A 97 -3.39 -27.22 1.69
CA ALA A 97 -4.79 -27.52 2.04
C ALA A 97 -5.24 -28.86 1.48
N ASP A 98 -4.67 -29.31 0.37
CA ASP A 98 -5.01 -30.58 -0.28
C ASP A 98 -4.37 -31.80 0.40
N GLN A 99 -3.52 -31.56 1.38
CA GLN A 99 -2.88 -32.59 2.17
C GLN A 99 -3.59 -32.82 3.50
#